data_551df32153567633c81cec61937c23d0
#
_entry.id   551df32153567633c81cec61937c23d0
#
_cell.length_a   1.000
_cell.length_b   1.000
_cell.length_c   1.000
_cell.angle_alpha   90.00
_cell.angle_beta   90.00
_cell.angle_gamma   90.00
#
_symmetry.space_group_name_H-M   'P 1'
#
loop_
_entity.id
_entity.type
_entity.pdbx_description
1 polymer ?
#
loop_
_entity_poly.entity_id
_entity_poly.type
_entity_poly.pdbx_seq_one_letter_code
_entity_poly.pdbx_strand_id
1 'polypeptide(L)'
;MSNHTRLLATDLRGEAAEFCRWLFEFTAKCLNAHWGRWENLWASEQPSVVRLADEQAQLAKAVYTLTNPVAAGLVTQHHHWPGVISVLARMARPRVYKRPVGFFREHGPLPRHATLTMAPLPALAHASQEHYLAT
;
A
#
# COMPACT_ATOMS: atom_id res chain seq x y z
N MET A 1 -11.99 -12.89 1.23
CA MET A 1 -11.11 -12.15 2.17
C MET A 1 -9.74 -12.02 1.52
N SER A 2 -9.17 -10.85 1.46
CA SER A 2 -7.81 -10.70 0.94
C SER A 2 -6.84 -11.23 2.00
N ASN A 3 -6.05 -12.24 1.64
CA ASN A 3 -5.07 -12.88 2.51
C ASN A 3 -3.62 -12.48 2.13
N HIS A 4 -3.47 -11.48 1.29
CA HIS A 4 -2.16 -11.01 0.84
C HIS A 4 -2.18 -9.50 0.58
N THR A 5 -1.01 -8.89 0.67
CA THR A 5 -0.77 -7.48 0.35
C THR A 5 0.08 -7.39 -0.91
N ARG A 6 -0.26 -6.45 -1.79
CA ARG A 6 0.55 -6.08 -2.95
C ARG A 6 1.01 -4.65 -2.79
N LEU A 7 2.29 -4.43 -2.96
CA LEU A 7 2.92 -3.12 -2.89
C LEU A 7 3.73 -2.88 -4.17
N LEU A 8 3.48 -1.75 -4.81
CA LEU A 8 4.30 -1.23 -5.90
C LEU A 8 4.99 0.03 -5.39
N ALA A 9 6.30 0.03 -5.40
CA ALA A 9 7.09 1.12 -4.84
C ALA A 9 8.37 1.36 -5.64
N THR A 10 8.85 2.60 -5.66
CA THR A 10 10.17 2.96 -6.16
C THR A 10 11.10 3.13 -4.97
N ASP A 11 12.14 2.31 -4.92
CA ASP A 11 13.13 2.36 -3.85
C ASP A 11 14.29 3.28 -4.26
N LEU A 12 14.21 4.53 -3.83
CA LEU A 12 15.21 5.54 -4.17
C LEU A 12 16.51 5.43 -3.34
N ARG A 13 16.47 4.72 -2.20
CA ARG A 13 17.58 4.69 -1.24
C ARG A 13 18.09 3.28 -0.93
N GLY A 14 17.48 2.25 -1.51
CA GLY A 14 17.83 0.86 -1.21
C GLY A 14 17.29 0.35 0.14
N GLU A 15 16.22 0.97 0.65
CA GLU A 15 15.66 0.69 1.98
C GLU A 15 14.37 -0.15 1.93
N ALA A 16 13.98 -0.63 0.75
CA ALA A 16 12.70 -1.35 0.58
C ALA A 16 12.58 -2.58 1.51
N ALA A 17 13.66 -3.31 1.71
CA ALA A 17 13.64 -4.49 2.58
C ALA A 17 13.37 -4.11 4.04
N GLU A 18 14.00 -3.07 4.55
CA GLU A 18 13.80 -2.58 5.92
C GLU A 18 12.41 -1.98 6.08
N PHE A 19 11.95 -1.20 5.10
CA PHE A 19 10.59 -0.67 5.08
C PHE A 19 9.55 -1.79 5.12
N CYS A 20 9.68 -2.84 4.30
CA CYS A 20 8.76 -3.97 4.31
C CYS A 20 8.78 -4.70 5.65
N ARG A 21 9.97 -4.96 6.21
CA ARG A 21 10.11 -5.55 7.53
C ARG A 21 9.37 -4.75 8.59
N TRP A 22 9.58 -3.45 8.64
CA TRP A 22 8.92 -2.56 9.58
C TRP A 22 7.40 -2.55 9.37
N LEU A 23 6.93 -2.38 8.12
CA LEU A 23 5.51 -2.34 7.78
C LEU A 23 4.79 -3.62 8.19
N PHE A 24 5.35 -4.78 7.88
CA PHE A 24 4.72 -6.06 8.20
C PHE A 24 4.73 -6.34 9.70
N GLU A 25 5.83 -6.04 10.39
CA GLU A 25 5.93 -6.18 11.84
C GLU A 25 4.89 -5.32 12.55
N PHE A 26 4.80 -4.03 12.23
CA PHE A 26 3.81 -3.14 12.85
C PHE A 26 2.38 -3.53 12.51
N THR A 27 2.10 -3.89 11.28
CA THR A 27 0.77 -4.35 10.88
C THR A 27 0.38 -5.59 11.67
N ALA A 28 1.28 -6.57 11.81
CA ALA A 28 1.01 -7.77 12.59
C ALA A 28 0.75 -7.45 14.06
N LYS A 29 1.59 -6.63 14.69
CA LYS A 29 1.42 -6.20 16.08
C LYS A 29 0.08 -5.50 16.29
N CYS A 30 -0.27 -4.55 15.42
CA CYS A 30 -1.53 -3.81 15.53
C CYS A 30 -2.75 -4.71 15.34
N LEU A 31 -2.77 -5.55 14.31
CA LEU A 31 -3.91 -6.42 14.04
C LEU A 31 -4.06 -7.52 15.10
N ASN A 32 -2.97 -8.11 15.55
CA ASN A 32 -3.02 -9.10 16.63
C ASN A 32 -3.52 -8.49 17.94
N ALA A 33 -3.05 -7.30 18.30
CA ALA A 33 -3.56 -6.58 19.46
C ALA A 33 -5.06 -6.24 19.33
N HIS A 34 -5.50 -5.82 18.14
CA HIS A 34 -6.91 -5.51 17.87
C HIS A 34 -7.82 -6.74 17.97
N TRP A 35 -7.35 -7.89 17.52
CA TRP A 35 -8.12 -9.13 17.52
C TRP A 35 -7.91 -10.01 18.76
N GLY A 36 -7.06 -9.59 19.69
CA GLY A 36 -6.69 -10.38 20.85
C GLY A 36 -5.96 -11.69 20.51
N ARG A 37 -5.18 -11.68 19.41
CA ARG A 37 -4.44 -12.84 18.90
C ARG A 37 -2.95 -12.67 19.15
N TRP A 38 -2.24 -13.81 19.23
CA TRP A 38 -0.77 -13.86 19.39
C TRP A 38 -0.08 -14.69 18.32
N GLU A 39 -0.84 -15.25 17.37
CA GLU A 39 -0.32 -16.08 16.30
C GLU A 39 0.40 -15.24 15.22
N ASN A 40 1.17 -15.92 14.36
CA ASN A 40 1.76 -15.27 13.20
C ASN A 40 0.66 -14.78 12.26
N LEU A 41 0.64 -13.48 12.00
CA LEU A 41 -0.29 -12.88 11.03
C LEU A 41 0.10 -13.20 9.59
N TRP A 42 1.40 -13.17 9.31
CA TRP A 42 1.97 -13.43 8.00
C TRP A 42 2.44 -14.87 7.88
N ALA A 43 2.37 -15.39 6.67
CA ALA A 43 3.01 -16.67 6.35
C ALA A 43 4.52 -16.60 6.61
N SER A 44 5.13 -17.74 6.90
CA SER A 44 6.56 -17.83 7.18
C SER A 44 7.45 -17.66 5.95
N GLU A 45 6.86 -17.74 4.75
CA GLU A 45 7.58 -17.55 3.51
C GLU A 45 7.98 -16.07 3.32
N GLN A 46 9.11 -15.88 2.65
CA GLN A 46 9.57 -14.55 2.31
C GLN A 46 8.63 -13.89 1.28
N PRO A 47 8.43 -12.57 1.38
CA PRO A 47 7.68 -11.83 0.36
C PRO A 47 8.32 -11.99 -1.01
N SER A 48 7.50 -12.25 -2.02
CA SER A 48 7.95 -12.25 -3.41
C SER A 48 8.24 -10.82 -3.86
N VAL A 49 9.47 -10.56 -4.25
CA VAL A 49 9.92 -9.25 -4.75
C VAL A 49 10.29 -9.37 -6.22
N VAL A 50 9.64 -8.58 -7.06
CA VAL A 50 9.89 -8.54 -8.51
C VAL A 50 10.35 -7.15 -8.90
N ARG A 51 11.53 -7.05 -9.52
CA ARG A 51 12.04 -5.80 -10.07
C ARG A 51 11.38 -5.54 -11.44
N LEU A 52 10.83 -4.36 -11.61
CA LEU A 52 10.20 -3.92 -12.86
C LEU A 52 11.18 -3.02 -13.60
N ALA A 53 11.76 -3.51 -14.69
CA ALA A 53 12.87 -2.87 -15.37
C ALA A 53 12.43 -1.81 -16.40
N ASP A 54 11.21 -1.91 -16.93
CA ASP A 54 10.71 -1.05 -17.98
C ASP A 54 9.34 -0.45 -17.63
N GLU A 55 8.96 0.60 -18.37
CA GLU A 55 7.72 1.34 -18.15
C GLU A 55 6.49 0.48 -18.41
N GLN A 56 6.52 -0.38 -19.41
CA GLN A 56 5.40 -1.25 -19.75
C GLN A 56 5.12 -2.24 -18.62
N ALA A 57 6.17 -2.84 -18.05
CA ALA A 57 6.05 -3.73 -16.90
C ALA A 57 5.51 -2.99 -15.66
N GLN A 58 5.94 -1.74 -15.44
CA GLN A 58 5.44 -0.92 -14.35
C GLN A 58 3.94 -0.65 -14.49
N LEU A 59 3.49 -0.22 -15.67
CA LEU A 59 2.08 0.04 -15.95
C LEU A 59 1.23 -1.22 -15.84
N ALA A 60 1.67 -2.32 -16.47
CA ALA A 60 0.97 -3.60 -16.39
C ALA A 60 0.81 -4.09 -14.95
N LYS A 61 1.87 -3.95 -14.14
CA LYS A 61 1.82 -4.34 -12.73
C LYS A 61 0.94 -3.42 -11.89
N ALA A 62 0.90 -2.13 -12.19
CA ALA A 62 0.00 -1.17 -11.54
C ALA A 62 -1.46 -1.50 -11.83
N VAL A 63 -1.81 -1.69 -13.09
CA VAL A 63 -3.16 -2.11 -13.51
C VAL A 63 -3.54 -3.42 -12.83
N TYR A 64 -2.69 -4.43 -12.88
CA TYR A 64 -2.92 -5.71 -12.21
C TYR A 64 -3.16 -5.54 -10.71
N THR A 65 -2.39 -4.69 -10.03
CA THR A 65 -2.53 -4.46 -8.59
C THR A 65 -3.86 -3.78 -8.25
N LEU A 66 -4.28 -2.80 -9.04
CA LEU A 66 -5.52 -2.07 -8.85
C LEU A 66 -6.76 -2.90 -9.21
N THR A 67 -6.69 -3.68 -10.28
CA THR A 67 -7.83 -4.47 -10.76
C THR A 67 -7.97 -5.83 -10.08
N ASN A 68 -7.01 -6.22 -9.26
CA ASN A 68 -7.00 -7.53 -8.60
C ASN A 68 -8.32 -7.89 -7.86
N PRO A 69 -8.95 -7.00 -7.08
CA PRO A 69 -10.21 -7.31 -6.42
C PRO A 69 -11.36 -7.54 -7.41
N VAL A 70 -11.33 -6.87 -8.56
CA VAL A 70 -12.32 -7.03 -9.63
C VAL A 70 -12.07 -8.34 -10.37
N ALA A 71 -10.83 -8.63 -10.74
CA ALA A 71 -10.45 -9.88 -11.41
C ALA A 71 -10.75 -11.12 -10.55
N ALA A 72 -10.71 -10.98 -9.23
CA ALA A 72 -11.09 -12.02 -8.27
C ALA A 72 -12.61 -12.09 -8.02
N GLY A 73 -13.43 -11.28 -8.70
CA GLY A 73 -14.88 -11.27 -8.54
C GLY A 73 -15.37 -10.76 -7.18
N LEU A 74 -14.51 -10.08 -6.41
CA LEU A 74 -14.85 -9.61 -5.07
C LEU A 74 -15.64 -8.30 -5.08
N VAL A 75 -15.44 -7.47 -6.09
CA VAL A 75 -16.15 -6.22 -6.33
C VAL A 75 -16.31 -5.99 -7.83
N THR A 76 -17.27 -5.17 -8.22
CA THR A 76 -17.51 -4.83 -9.62
C THR A 76 -16.57 -3.74 -10.14
N GLN A 77 -16.09 -2.89 -9.24
CA GLN A 77 -15.15 -1.80 -9.56
C GLN A 77 -14.10 -1.70 -8.46
N HIS A 78 -12.86 -1.38 -8.81
CA HIS A 78 -11.74 -1.37 -7.87
C HIS A 78 -11.96 -0.43 -6.67
N HIS A 79 -12.59 0.72 -6.86
CA HIS A 79 -12.87 1.68 -5.79
C HIS A 79 -13.98 1.25 -4.82
N HIS A 80 -14.73 0.20 -5.13
CA HIS A 80 -15.69 -0.43 -4.21
C HIS A 80 -15.00 -1.39 -3.23
N TRP A 81 -13.70 -1.63 -3.39
CA TRP A 81 -12.97 -2.48 -2.45
C TRP A 81 -12.93 -1.85 -1.04
N PRO A 82 -13.46 -2.51 0.00
CA PRO A 82 -13.52 -1.94 1.35
C PRO A 82 -12.17 -1.92 2.07
N GLY A 83 -11.17 -2.63 1.55
CA GLY A 83 -9.82 -2.68 2.12
C GLY A 83 -8.94 -1.52 1.68
N VAL A 84 -7.66 -1.59 2.05
CA VAL A 84 -6.68 -0.58 1.65
C VAL A 84 -6.41 -0.72 0.14
N ILE A 85 -6.63 0.37 -0.60
CA ILE A 85 -6.34 0.46 -2.02
C ILE A 85 -5.86 1.87 -2.35
N SER A 86 -4.86 1.95 -3.23
CA SER A 86 -4.41 3.23 -3.79
C SER A 86 -5.20 3.51 -5.07
N VAL A 87 -5.97 4.59 -5.08
CA VAL A 87 -6.73 5.03 -6.28
C VAL A 87 -5.91 6.08 -7.02
N LEU A 88 -5.82 5.97 -8.34
CA LEU A 88 -5.07 6.88 -9.19
C LEU A 88 -5.47 8.35 -8.97
N ALA A 89 -6.76 8.63 -8.82
CA ALA A 89 -7.29 9.97 -8.54
C ALA A 89 -6.74 10.60 -7.23
N ARG A 90 -6.08 9.83 -6.38
CA ARG A 90 -5.49 10.30 -5.12
C ARG A 90 -3.97 10.45 -5.18
N MET A 91 -3.34 10.07 -6.28
CA MET A 91 -1.91 10.27 -6.46
C MET A 91 -1.55 11.76 -6.46
N ALA A 92 -0.35 12.06 -6.00
CA ALA A 92 0.18 13.42 -5.82
C ALA A 92 -0.64 14.33 -4.88
N ARG A 93 -1.71 13.83 -4.26
CA ARG A 93 -2.49 14.60 -3.29
C ARG A 93 -2.10 14.22 -1.86
N PRO A 94 -1.64 15.16 -1.03
CA PRO A 94 -1.31 14.88 0.36
C PRO A 94 -2.58 14.49 1.15
N ARG A 95 -2.48 13.46 1.96
CA ARG A 95 -3.53 13.05 2.90
C ARG A 95 -2.98 13.00 4.30
N VAL A 96 -3.68 13.63 5.20
CA VAL A 96 -3.35 13.60 6.62
C VAL A 96 -4.09 12.43 7.28
N TYR A 97 -3.32 11.58 7.94
CA TYR A 97 -3.83 10.46 8.74
C TYR A 97 -3.62 10.74 10.21
N LYS A 98 -4.67 10.57 10.98
CA LYS A 98 -4.59 10.64 12.45
C LYS A 98 -4.09 9.29 12.97
N ARG A 99 -3.21 9.36 13.97
CA ARG A 99 -2.76 8.15 14.68
C ARG A 99 -3.97 7.44 15.30
N PRO A 100 -4.18 6.14 14.99
CA PRO A 100 -5.29 5.39 15.56
C PRO A 100 -5.14 5.26 17.08
N VAL A 101 -6.26 5.37 17.77
CA VAL A 101 -6.32 5.22 19.23
C VAL A 101 -6.20 3.73 19.59
N GLY A 102 -5.49 3.42 20.67
CA GLY A 102 -5.37 2.06 21.18
C GLY A 102 -4.26 1.21 20.56
N PHE A 103 -3.64 1.66 19.45
CA PHE A 103 -2.56 0.91 18.78
C PHE A 103 -1.16 1.40 19.13
N PHE A 104 -1.02 2.63 19.56
CA PHE A 104 0.26 3.25 19.88
C PHE A 104 0.22 3.89 21.26
N ARG A 105 1.37 3.92 21.93
CA ARG A 105 1.48 4.63 23.21
C ARG A 105 1.09 6.09 23.04
N GLU A 106 0.26 6.60 23.94
CA GLU A 106 -0.26 7.98 23.86
C GLU A 106 0.86 9.03 23.84
N HIS A 107 1.88 8.82 24.65
CA HIS A 107 3.07 9.69 24.77
C HIS A 107 4.30 9.11 24.05
N GLY A 108 4.10 8.24 23.05
CA GLY A 108 5.19 7.67 22.26
C GLY A 108 5.81 8.67 21.27
N PRO A 109 6.96 8.32 20.67
CA PRO A 109 7.69 9.20 19.73
C PRO A 109 6.98 9.43 18.40
N LEU A 110 5.96 8.63 18.08
CA LEU A 110 5.25 8.74 16.81
C LEU A 110 4.31 9.94 16.82
N PRO A 111 4.26 10.73 15.74
CA PRO A 111 3.42 11.93 15.65
C PRO A 111 1.94 11.59 15.72
N ARG A 112 1.12 12.53 16.20
CA ARG A 112 -0.34 12.36 16.24
C ARG A 112 -0.99 12.36 14.86
N HIS A 113 -0.34 12.98 13.89
CA HIS A 113 -0.76 13.03 12.49
C HIS A 113 0.43 12.76 11.61
N ALA A 114 0.19 12.08 10.50
CA ALA A 114 1.18 11.86 9.45
C ALA A 114 0.58 12.22 8.10
N THR A 115 1.35 12.89 7.27
CA THR A 115 0.96 13.19 5.89
C THR A 115 1.58 12.17 4.97
N LEU A 116 0.74 11.51 4.18
CA LEU A 116 1.17 10.60 3.12
C LEU A 116 0.82 11.21 1.77
N THR A 117 1.82 11.30 0.90
CA THR A 117 1.64 11.65 -0.51
C THR A 117 2.12 10.47 -1.35
N MET A 118 1.22 9.91 -2.13
CA MET A 118 1.54 8.83 -3.06
C MET A 118 2.22 9.44 -4.28
N ALA A 119 3.46 9.06 -4.54
CA ALA A 119 4.16 9.50 -5.74
C ALA A 119 3.58 8.85 -7.00
N PRO A 120 3.55 9.53 -8.15
CA PRO A 120 3.29 8.90 -9.43
C PRO A 120 4.31 7.82 -9.74
N LEU A 121 3.91 6.83 -10.54
CA LEU A 121 4.87 5.88 -11.08
C LEU A 121 5.89 6.60 -11.97
N PRO A 122 7.16 6.19 -11.99
CA PRO A 122 8.16 6.76 -12.90
C PRO A 122 7.71 6.77 -14.36
N ALA A 123 7.06 5.70 -14.81
CA ALA A 123 6.46 5.60 -16.15
C ALA A 123 5.38 6.67 -16.45
N LEU A 124 4.81 7.27 -15.42
CA LEU A 124 3.77 8.29 -15.52
C LEU A 124 4.23 9.66 -15.02
N ALA A 125 5.52 9.83 -14.73
CA ALA A 125 6.04 11.08 -14.17
C ALA A 125 5.86 12.29 -15.11
N HIS A 126 5.72 12.05 -16.41
CA HIS A 126 5.51 13.07 -17.44
C HIS A 126 4.03 13.26 -17.82
N ALA A 127 3.14 12.46 -17.27
CA ALA A 127 1.72 12.59 -17.56
C ALA A 127 1.09 13.71 -16.74
N SER A 128 0.25 14.53 -17.38
CA SER A 128 -0.52 15.56 -16.67
C SER A 128 -1.51 14.92 -15.69
N GLN A 129 -1.86 15.66 -14.64
CA GLN A 129 -2.82 15.18 -13.63
C GLN A 129 -4.19 14.82 -14.23
N GLU A 130 -4.58 15.43 -15.35
CA GLU A 130 -5.78 15.10 -16.10
C GLU A 130 -5.72 13.74 -16.75
N HIS A 131 -4.54 13.30 -17.16
CA HIS A 131 -4.34 11.98 -17.77
C HIS A 131 -4.56 10.83 -16.77
N TYR A 132 -4.27 11.04 -15.48
CA TYR A 132 -4.55 10.04 -14.44
C TYR A 132 -6.04 9.83 -14.16
N LEU A 133 -6.89 10.76 -14.57
CA LEU A 133 -8.33 10.70 -14.33
C LEU A 133 -9.09 10.09 -15.52
N ALA A 134 -8.43 9.98 -16.68
CA ALA A 134 -9.04 9.49 -17.93
C ALA A 134 -8.79 7.99 -18.20
N THR A 135 -7.97 7.33 -17.34
CA THR A 135 -7.62 5.91 -17.43
C THR A 135 -8.28 5.11 -16.30
#